data_8a6d8e0a9cbc9c2634d63da0b64bc1ed
#
_entry.id   8a6d8e0a9cbc9c2634d63da0b64bc1ed
#
_cell.length_a   1.000
_cell.length_b   1.000
_cell.length_c   1.000
_cell.angle_alpha   90.00
_cell.angle_beta   90.00
_cell.angle_gamma   90.00
#
_symmetry.space_group_name_H-M   'P 1'
#
loop_
_entity.id
_entity.type
_entity.pdbx_description
1 polymer ?
#
loop_
_entity_poly.entity_id
_entity_poly.type
_entity_poly.pdbx_seq_one_letter_code
_entity_poly.pdbx_strand_id
1 'polypeptide(L)'
;QAIFVSATPSDYELVKSEGVFTEQIIRPTGLMEPVLEVRPLGNQVDDLLEEIRLRVAKKERVLVITLTKRLSEELSAYLKEIGISAAYMHSELDALERIEVLYKFRRGDFDVLVGINLLREGIDITELSLVAIMDADKEGFLRSETSLFQIVGRAARNVDGRAIMYADKITESMRKVIEETDRRRVIQMAYNEKHGITPETIQKELKPLVDPALISTQKVDFSKEAEAAAQSDYMESIRVDDKGLSYKANTAMNEVHFESKDKLLDHLRMTMLHAAKNMEFEEAARIRDQIGKLEEEL
;
A
#
# COMPACT_ATOMS: atom_id res chain seq x y z
N GLN A 1 -27.73 9.13 -8.21
CA GLN A 1 -27.24 9.36 -6.83
C GLN A 1 -26.01 8.53 -6.61
N ALA A 2 -24.98 9.11 -5.99
CA ALA A 2 -23.74 8.42 -5.63
C ALA A 2 -23.54 8.52 -4.11
N ILE A 3 -23.03 7.44 -3.50
CA ILE A 3 -22.62 7.41 -2.09
C ILE A 3 -21.09 7.19 -2.09
N PHE A 4 -20.37 8.12 -1.48
CA PHE A 4 -18.94 8.02 -1.28
C PHE A 4 -18.65 7.42 0.10
N VAL A 5 -17.83 6.39 0.15
CA VAL A 5 -17.40 5.73 1.40
C VAL A 5 -15.88 5.72 1.45
N SER A 6 -15.29 6.37 2.42
CA SER A 6 -13.84 6.46 2.58
C SER A 6 -13.47 6.62 4.05
N ALA A 7 -12.34 6.04 4.47
CA ALA A 7 -11.74 6.33 5.77
C ALA A 7 -10.98 7.67 5.77
N THR A 8 -10.59 8.14 4.60
CA THR A 8 -9.79 9.35 4.37
C THR A 8 -10.34 10.09 3.15
N PRO A 9 -11.51 10.75 3.27
CA PRO A 9 -12.12 11.48 2.15
C PRO A 9 -11.15 12.56 1.64
N SER A 10 -11.14 12.75 0.32
CA SER A 10 -10.32 13.77 -0.33
C SER A 10 -11.14 15.06 -0.60
N ASP A 11 -10.47 16.07 -1.10
CA ASP A 11 -11.10 17.35 -1.45
C ASP A 11 -12.27 17.17 -2.42
N TYR A 12 -12.18 16.19 -3.33
CA TYR A 12 -13.24 15.93 -4.30
C TYR A 12 -14.55 15.53 -3.60
N GLU A 13 -14.51 14.57 -2.69
CA GLU A 13 -15.68 14.11 -1.95
C GLU A 13 -16.22 15.21 -1.03
N LEU A 14 -15.34 15.95 -0.36
CA LEU A 14 -15.72 17.04 0.54
C LEU A 14 -16.39 18.18 -0.22
N VAL A 15 -15.87 18.58 -1.38
CA VAL A 15 -16.49 19.61 -2.22
C VAL A 15 -17.85 19.13 -2.75
N LYS A 16 -17.95 17.87 -3.21
CA LYS A 16 -19.21 17.31 -3.75
C LYS A 16 -20.29 17.13 -2.70
N SER A 17 -19.93 16.92 -1.45
CA SER A 17 -20.85 16.81 -0.31
C SER A 17 -21.09 18.14 0.40
N GLU A 18 -20.54 19.25 -0.14
CA GLU A 18 -20.63 20.59 0.49
C GLU A 18 -20.12 20.58 1.95
N GLY A 19 -19.14 19.72 2.25
CA GLY A 19 -18.59 19.52 3.60
C GLY A 19 -19.52 18.73 4.55
N VAL A 20 -20.66 18.24 4.08
CA VAL A 20 -21.58 17.42 4.88
C VAL A 20 -21.26 15.95 4.70
N PHE A 21 -20.90 15.27 5.80
CA PHE A 21 -20.65 13.84 5.79
C PHE A 21 -21.11 13.19 7.09
N THR A 22 -21.37 11.89 7.03
CA THR A 22 -21.76 11.09 8.20
C THR A 22 -20.56 10.27 8.65
N GLU A 23 -20.17 10.41 9.91
CA GLU A 23 -19.10 9.61 10.50
C GLU A 23 -19.65 8.27 11.03
N GLN A 24 -18.99 7.18 10.65
CA GLN A 24 -19.24 5.85 11.21
C GLN A 24 -18.00 5.40 12.00
N ILE A 25 -17.90 5.82 13.26
CA ILE A 25 -16.75 5.55 14.13
C ILE A 25 -16.96 4.25 14.91
N ILE A 26 -18.17 4.00 15.35
CA ILE A 26 -18.48 2.89 16.25
C ILE A 26 -18.33 1.54 15.52
N ARG A 27 -17.52 0.67 16.12
CA ARG A 27 -17.38 -0.74 15.71
C ARG A 27 -18.23 -1.61 16.64
N PRO A 28 -19.18 -2.39 16.12
CA PRO A 28 -20.03 -3.27 16.94
C PRO A 28 -19.22 -4.32 17.73
N THR A 29 -18.03 -4.69 17.25
CA THR A 29 -17.10 -5.62 17.91
C THR A 29 -16.43 -5.03 19.16
N GLY A 30 -16.60 -3.74 19.41
CA GLY A 30 -15.95 -3.03 20.51
C GLY A 30 -14.45 -2.73 20.29
N LEU A 31 -13.85 -3.20 19.19
CA LEU A 31 -12.45 -2.95 18.90
C LEU A 31 -12.15 -1.47 18.71
N MET A 32 -11.13 -1.01 19.43
CA MET A 32 -10.68 0.38 19.41
C MET A 32 -9.60 0.58 18.34
N GLU A 33 -9.32 1.82 17.97
CA GLU A 33 -8.11 2.16 17.24
C GLU A 33 -6.88 1.74 18.06
N PRO A 34 -5.73 1.39 17.45
CA PRO A 34 -4.55 0.95 18.17
C PRO A 34 -4.01 2.05 19.09
N VAL A 35 -3.31 1.66 20.14
CA VAL A 35 -2.52 2.61 20.93
C VAL A 35 -1.39 3.12 20.07
N LEU A 36 -1.27 4.45 19.94
CA LEU A 36 -0.27 5.08 19.12
C LEU A 36 0.79 5.75 19.99
N GLU A 37 2.06 5.41 19.76
CA GLU A 37 3.20 5.95 20.50
C GLU A 37 4.19 6.59 19.54
N VAL A 38 4.83 7.68 19.97
CA VAL A 38 5.97 8.28 19.28
C VAL A 38 7.22 8.03 20.11
N ARG A 39 8.24 7.43 19.51
CA ARG A 39 9.50 7.11 20.16
C ARG A 39 10.68 7.70 19.38
N PRO A 40 11.81 8.01 20.05
CA PRO A 40 12.95 8.68 19.42
C PRO A 40 13.66 7.79 18.38
N LEU A 41 14.30 8.44 17.38
CA LEU A 41 15.05 7.74 16.33
C LEU A 41 16.33 7.09 16.83
N GLY A 42 16.98 7.64 17.86
CA GLY A 42 18.34 7.27 18.24
C GLY A 42 18.57 5.78 18.49
N ASN A 43 17.57 5.07 19.01
CA ASN A 43 17.64 3.63 19.29
C ASN A 43 16.48 2.87 18.63
N GLN A 44 15.98 3.36 17.50
CA GLN A 44 14.75 2.81 16.88
C GLN A 44 14.85 1.32 16.55
N VAL A 45 16.04 0.82 16.16
CA VAL A 45 16.22 -0.60 15.81
C VAL A 45 16.21 -1.48 17.03
N ASP A 46 16.91 -1.09 18.09
CA ASP A 46 16.98 -1.87 19.34
C ASP A 46 15.63 -1.91 20.04
N ASP A 47 14.93 -0.76 20.11
CA ASP A 47 13.58 -0.67 20.67
C ASP A 47 12.58 -1.51 19.84
N LEU A 48 12.68 -1.44 18.52
CA LEU A 48 11.88 -2.28 17.63
C LEU A 48 12.11 -3.76 17.86
N LEU A 49 13.37 -4.19 18.09
CA LEU A 49 13.71 -5.58 18.37
C LEU A 49 13.06 -6.09 19.66
N GLU A 50 13.06 -5.28 20.71
CA GLU A 50 12.40 -5.63 21.97
C GLU A 50 10.89 -5.82 21.75
N GLU A 51 10.24 -4.90 21.06
CA GLU A 51 8.80 -4.99 20.72
C GLU A 51 8.50 -6.22 19.85
N ILE A 52 9.33 -6.52 18.86
CA ILE A 52 9.18 -7.71 18.02
C ILE A 52 9.24 -8.98 18.89
N ARG A 53 10.24 -9.11 19.76
CA ARG A 53 10.39 -10.28 20.64
C ARG A 53 9.16 -10.48 21.53
N LEU A 54 8.60 -9.40 22.08
CA LEU A 54 7.37 -9.45 22.89
C LEU A 54 6.18 -9.97 22.09
N ARG A 55 6.06 -9.58 20.81
CA ARG A 55 4.95 -10.01 19.93
C ARG A 55 5.14 -11.45 19.45
N VAL A 56 6.36 -11.81 19.05
CA VAL A 56 6.69 -13.18 18.62
C VAL A 56 6.44 -14.19 19.76
N ALA A 57 6.77 -13.83 21.00
CA ALA A 57 6.46 -14.69 22.17
C ALA A 57 4.96 -14.97 22.33
N LYS A 58 4.10 -14.04 21.90
CA LYS A 58 2.64 -14.18 21.88
C LYS A 58 2.10 -14.81 20.59
N LYS A 59 2.95 -15.16 19.63
CA LYS A 59 2.60 -15.63 18.26
C LYS A 59 1.82 -14.59 17.45
N GLU A 60 2.01 -13.32 17.74
CA GLU A 60 1.43 -12.19 17.02
C GLU A 60 2.35 -11.77 15.87
N ARG A 61 1.82 -10.98 14.95
CA ARG A 61 2.53 -10.50 13.74
C ARG A 61 2.91 -9.05 13.87
N VAL A 62 4.06 -8.71 13.28
CA VAL A 62 4.61 -7.36 13.28
C VAL A 62 4.79 -6.87 11.85
N LEU A 63 4.32 -5.66 11.59
CA LEU A 63 4.53 -4.95 10.34
C LEU A 63 5.48 -3.78 10.56
N VAL A 64 6.56 -3.73 9.78
CA VAL A 64 7.54 -2.64 9.84
C VAL A 64 7.54 -1.88 8.52
N ILE A 65 7.27 -0.58 8.58
CA ILE A 65 7.23 0.30 7.43
C ILE A 65 8.48 1.18 7.39
N THR A 66 9.24 1.03 6.33
CA THR A 66 10.46 1.81 6.07
C THR A 66 10.23 2.86 4.97
N LEU A 67 11.24 3.68 4.69
CA LEU A 67 11.18 4.68 3.63
C LEU A 67 11.75 4.21 2.30
N THR A 68 12.69 3.27 2.33
CA THR A 68 13.42 2.84 1.13
C THR A 68 13.46 1.32 1.01
N LYS A 69 13.53 0.83 -0.24
CA LYS A 69 13.71 -0.58 -0.55
C LYS A 69 14.94 -1.15 0.13
N ARG A 70 16.06 -0.42 0.03
CA ARG A 70 17.33 -0.81 0.64
C ARG A 70 17.20 -1.02 2.15
N LEU A 71 16.58 -0.08 2.88
CA LEU A 71 16.38 -0.21 4.31
C LEU A 71 15.48 -1.41 4.65
N SER A 72 14.45 -1.69 3.85
CA SER A 72 13.60 -2.87 4.03
C SER A 72 14.39 -4.17 3.89
N GLU A 73 15.26 -4.26 2.89
CA GLU A 73 16.12 -5.41 2.62
C GLU A 73 17.14 -5.62 3.75
N GLU A 74 17.88 -4.56 4.09
CA GLU A 74 18.90 -4.57 5.15
C GLU A 74 18.28 -4.94 6.51
N LEU A 75 17.14 -4.36 6.87
CA LEU A 75 16.47 -4.66 8.14
C LEU A 75 15.94 -6.10 8.15
N SER A 76 15.35 -6.59 7.06
CA SER A 76 14.87 -7.97 6.97
C SER A 76 16.02 -8.98 7.06
N ALA A 77 17.18 -8.69 6.43
CA ALA A 77 18.38 -9.51 6.51
C ALA A 77 18.93 -9.55 7.95
N TYR A 78 19.03 -8.39 8.58
CA TYR A 78 19.48 -8.27 9.97
C TYR A 78 18.58 -9.03 10.95
N LEU A 79 17.24 -8.91 10.81
CA LEU A 79 16.30 -9.67 11.65
C LEU A 79 16.50 -11.18 11.52
N LYS A 80 16.73 -11.68 10.30
CA LYS A 80 17.02 -13.11 10.06
C LYS A 80 18.33 -13.55 10.70
N GLU A 81 19.37 -12.73 10.60
CA GLU A 81 20.69 -13.03 11.19
C GLU A 81 20.62 -13.20 12.71
N ILE A 82 19.79 -12.42 13.38
CA ILE A 82 19.58 -12.54 14.84
C ILE A 82 18.49 -13.56 15.22
N GLY A 83 18.02 -14.38 14.28
CA GLY A 83 17.09 -15.49 14.52
C GLY A 83 15.61 -15.12 14.55
N ILE A 84 15.22 -13.93 14.08
CA ILE A 84 13.82 -13.53 13.90
C ILE A 84 13.37 -13.89 12.51
N SER A 85 12.25 -14.63 12.40
CA SER A 85 11.67 -14.97 11.11
C SER A 85 11.03 -13.74 10.47
N ALA A 86 11.66 -13.20 9.43
CA ALA A 86 11.24 -11.99 8.77
C ALA A 86 11.20 -12.16 7.25
N ALA A 87 10.30 -11.43 6.59
CA ALA A 87 10.29 -11.27 5.14
C ALA A 87 10.22 -9.79 4.79
N TYR A 88 10.71 -9.42 3.61
CA TYR A 88 10.46 -8.09 3.08
C TYR A 88 9.57 -8.19 1.84
N MET A 89 8.80 -7.13 1.61
CA MET A 89 7.93 -7.00 0.45
C MET A 89 8.18 -5.65 -0.22
N HIS A 90 8.31 -5.66 -1.54
CA HIS A 90 8.56 -4.48 -2.36
C HIS A 90 7.54 -4.34 -3.50
N SER A 91 7.57 -3.20 -4.18
CA SER A 91 6.61 -2.86 -5.24
C SER A 91 6.74 -3.71 -6.52
N GLU A 92 7.87 -4.40 -6.70
CA GLU A 92 8.16 -5.21 -7.90
C GLU A 92 7.56 -6.63 -7.82
N LEU A 93 7.01 -7.04 -6.66
CA LEU A 93 6.28 -8.29 -6.56
C LEU A 93 4.99 -8.20 -7.37
N ASP A 94 4.73 -9.23 -8.15
CA ASP A 94 3.47 -9.35 -8.85
C ASP A 94 2.28 -9.54 -7.87
N ALA A 95 1.06 -9.49 -8.38
CA ALA A 95 -0.14 -9.59 -7.55
C ALA A 95 -0.25 -10.97 -6.87
N LEU A 96 0.16 -12.05 -7.52
CA LEU A 96 0.10 -13.41 -6.98
C LEU A 96 1.17 -13.64 -5.92
N GLU A 97 2.40 -13.21 -6.18
CA GLU A 97 3.50 -13.25 -5.21
C GLU A 97 3.16 -12.47 -3.93
N ARG A 98 2.56 -11.29 -4.10
CA ARG A 98 2.09 -10.46 -2.97
C ARG A 98 1.05 -11.19 -2.14
N ILE A 99 0.06 -11.84 -2.78
CA ILE A 99 -0.97 -12.64 -2.11
C ILE A 99 -0.33 -13.80 -1.35
N GLU A 100 0.65 -14.49 -1.96
CA GLU A 100 1.35 -15.61 -1.34
C GLU A 100 2.15 -15.17 -0.10
N VAL A 101 2.89 -14.07 -0.19
CA VAL A 101 3.64 -13.50 0.95
C VAL A 101 2.69 -13.16 2.10
N LEU A 102 1.56 -12.52 1.81
CA LEU A 102 0.59 -12.18 2.84
C LEU A 102 -0.09 -13.41 3.46
N TYR A 103 -0.39 -14.43 2.65
CA TYR A 103 -0.92 -15.69 3.14
C TYR A 103 0.08 -16.38 4.08
N LYS A 104 1.36 -16.47 3.69
CA LYS A 104 2.44 -17.00 4.52
C LYS A 104 2.61 -16.20 5.82
N PHE A 105 2.52 -14.88 5.75
CA PHE A 105 2.58 -14.00 6.92
C PHE A 105 1.44 -14.28 7.90
N ARG A 106 0.21 -14.35 7.42
CA ARG A 106 -0.94 -14.69 8.26
C ARG A 106 -0.86 -16.09 8.85
N ARG A 107 -0.38 -17.07 8.07
CA ARG A 107 -0.18 -18.45 8.52
C ARG A 107 0.90 -18.55 9.60
N GLY A 108 1.85 -17.64 9.62
CA GLY A 108 2.95 -17.60 10.58
C GLY A 108 4.21 -18.28 10.14
N ASP A 109 4.43 -18.36 8.84
CA ASP A 109 5.70 -18.84 8.29
C ASP A 109 6.84 -17.87 8.60
N PHE A 110 6.51 -16.63 8.85
CA PHE A 110 7.39 -15.60 9.40
C PHE A 110 6.60 -14.62 10.27
N ASP A 111 7.28 -13.99 11.23
CA ASP A 111 6.67 -13.19 12.28
C ASP A 111 6.67 -11.70 11.94
N VAL A 112 7.62 -11.26 11.13
CA VAL A 112 7.81 -9.85 10.77
C VAL A 112 7.75 -9.67 9.27
N LEU A 113 6.92 -8.72 8.83
CA LEU A 113 6.89 -8.27 7.46
C LEU A 113 7.44 -6.85 7.38
N VAL A 114 8.48 -6.66 6.57
CA VAL A 114 9.12 -5.35 6.38
C VAL A 114 8.81 -4.83 4.98
N GLY A 115 8.54 -3.55 4.84
CA GLY A 115 8.38 -2.97 3.51
C GLY A 115 8.08 -1.47 3.50
N ILE A 116 7.97 -0.90 2.30
CA ILE A 116 7.86 0.55 2.12
C ILE A 116 6.42 1.03 2.22
N ASN A 117 5.59 0.64 1.32
CA ASN A 117 4.20 1.11 1.17
C ASN A 117 3.27 -0.08 0.96
N LEU A 118 3.35 -1.02 1.88
CA LEU A 118 2.83 -2.36 1.69
C LEU A 118 1.31 -2.44 1.61
N LEU A 119 0.59 -1.42 2.11
CA LEU A 119 -0.78 -1.61 2.55
C LEU A 119 -1.72 -0.48 2.14
N ARG A 120 -1.62 -0.02 0.88
CA ARG A 120 -2.57 1.00 0.41
C ARG A 120 -4.01 0.51 0.44
N GLU A 121 -4.30 -0.76 0.06
CA GLU A 121 -5.69 -1.24 0.00
C GLU A 121 -5.81 -2.76 0.19
N GLY A 122 -6.94 -3.21 0.73
CA GLY A 122 -7.42 -4.59 0.63
C GLY A 122 -6.77 -5.65 1.53
N ILE A 123 -5.81 -5.32 2.39
CA ILE A 123 -5.15 -6.30 3.25
C ILE A 123 -5.79 -6.32 4.65
N ASP A 124 -6.34 -7.45 4.99
CA ASP A 124 -6.99 -7.74 6.26
C ASP A 124 -6.16 -8.78 7.03
N ILE A 125 -5.35 -8.29 7.97
CA ILE A 125 -4.48 -9.14 8.82
C ILE A 125 -4.96 -9.02 10.25
N THR A 126 -5.69 -10.02 10.70
CA THR A 126 -6.25 -10.04 12.06
C THR A 126 -5.21 -10.37 13.11
N GLU A 127 -4.15 -11.04 12.72
CA GLU A 127 -3.03 -11.48 13.57
C GLU A 127 -2.02 -10.36 13.85
N LEU A 128 -2.16 -9.21 13.18
CA LEU A 128 -1.26 -8.07 13.31
C LEU A 128 -1.53 -7.30 14.60
N SER A 129 -0.57 -7.30 15.51
CA SER A 129 -0.67 -6.58 16.79
C SER A 129 0.24 -5.36 16.87
N LEU A 130 1.28 -5.29 16.06
CA LEU A 130 2.21 -4.16 16.04
C LEU A 130 2.45 -3.65 14.63
N VAL A 131 2.31 -2.35 14.47
CA VAL A 131 2.77 -1.60 13.30
C VAL A 131 3.87 -0.64 13.76
N ALA A 132 5.06 -0.78 13.20
CA ALA A 132 6.19 0.10 13.45
C ALA A 132 6.51 0.93 12.20
N ILE A 133 6.57 2.24 12.35
CA ILE A 133 6.85 3.18 11.25
C ILE A 133 8.21 3.81 11.52
N MET A 134 9.22 3.41 10.75
CA MET A 134 10.56 3.94 10.84
C MET A 134 10.64 5.32 10.19
N ASP A 135 11.46 6.22 10.75
CA ASP A 135 11.65 7.57 10.19
C ASP A 135 10.32 8.28 9.88
N ALA A 136 9.39 8.28 10.85
CA ALA A 136 8.04 8.80 10.65
C ALA A 136 8.00 10.34 10.48
N ASP A 137 9.05 11.05 10.92
CA ASP A 137 9.22 12.50 10.79
C ASP A 137 9.79 12.94 9.43
N LYS A 138 10.15 12.01 8.54
CA LYS A 138 10.60 12.35 7.19
C LYS A 138 9.40 12.64 6.31
N GLU A 139 9.08 13.93 6.20
CA GLU A 139 7.94 14.40 5.41
C GLU A 139 8.02 13.93 3.96
N GLY A 140 6.86 13.58 3.41
CA GLY A 140 6.72 13.12 2.03
C GLY A 140 5.44 12.30 1.85
N PHE A 141 5.17 11.88 0.62
CA PHE A 141 3.97 11.14 0.25
C PHE A 141 3.72 9.88 1.11
N LEU A 142 4.80 9.15 1.47
CA LEU A 142 4.72 7.93 2.30
C LEU A 142 4.46 8.23 3.79
N ARG A 143 4.55 9.47 4.22
CA ARG A 143 4.32 9.95 5.59
C ARG A 143 3.24 11.04 5.63
N SER A 144 2.41 11.13 4.59
CA SER A 144 1.21 11.97 4.60
C SER A 144 0.22 11.50 5.65
N GLU A 145 -0.65 12.37 6.10
CA GLU A 145 -1.75 12.09 7.03
C GLU A 145 -2.53 10.83 6.62
N THR A 146 -2.96 10.79 5.36
CA THR A 146 -3.70 9.64 4.78
C THR A 146 -2.90 8.35 4.87
N SER A 147 -1.61 8.38 4.49
CA SER A 147 -0.74 7.19 4.51
C SER A 147 -0.54 6.68 5.94
N LEU A 148 -0.19 7.57 6.87
CA LEU A 148 0.02 7.22 8.27
C LEU A 148 -1.26 6.64 8.90
N PHE A 149 -2.41 7.28 8.67
CA PHE A 149 -3.68 6.83 9.20
C PHE A 149 -4.06 5.43 8.71
N GLN A 150 -3.89 5.16 7.42
CA GLN A 150 -4.14 3.83 6.85
C GLN A 150 -3.21 2.76 7.40
N ILE A 151 -1.93 3.09 7.60
CA ILE A 151 -0.91 2.19 8.15
C ILE A 151 -1.24 1.87 9.62
N VAL A 152 -1.46 2.88 10.45
CA VAL A 152 -1.82 2.75 11.87
C VAL A 152 -3.08 1.89 12.04
N GLY A 153 -4.10 2.15 11.25
CA GLY A 153 -5.38 1.42 11.29
C GLY A 153 -5.27 -0.08 10.99
N ARG A 154 -4.13 -0.57 10.47
CA ARG A 154 -3.94 -2.01 10.23
C ARG A 154 -3.87 -2.84 11.52
N ALA A 155 -3.39 -2.27 12.62
CA ALA A 155 -3.37 -2.94 13.93
C ALA A 155 -4.72 -2.88 14.67
N ALA A 156 -5.74 -2.23 14.13
CA ALA A 156 -7.03 -1.99 14.79
C ALA A 156 -7.96 -3.23 14.87
N ARG A 157 -7.52 -4.39 14.40
CA ARG A 157 -8.26 -5.66 14.47
C ARG A 157 -7.84 -6.56 15.64
N ASN A 158 -6.78 -6.15 16.32
CA ASN A 158 -6.27 -6.83 17.51
C ASN A 158 -6.56 -5.98 18.75
N VAL A 159 -7.01 -6.60 19.83
CA VAL A 159 -7.28 -5.93 21.11
C VAL A 159 -6.02 -5.26 21.65
N ASP A 160 -4.87 -5.94 21.52
CA ASP A 160 -3.55 -5.45 21.93
C ASP A 160 -2.85 -4.64 20.83
N GLY A 161 -3.62 -4.16 19.83
CA GLY A 161 -3.10 -3.43 18.68
C GLY A 161 -2.32 -2.17 19.07
N ARG A 162 -1.10 -2.07 18.60
CA ARG A 162 -0.21 -0.90 18.78
C ARG A 162 0.33 -0.37 17.46
N ALA A 163 0.57 0.93 17.44
CA ALA A 163 1.35 1.57 16.40
C ALA A 163 2.48 2.39 17.05
N ILE A 164 3.69 2.23 16.57
CA ILE A 164 4.86 3.01 17.02
C ILE A 164 5.37 3.81 15.84
N MET A 165 5.48 5.12 16.02
CA MET A 165 6.13 6.02 15.08
C MET A 165 7.49 6.41 15.65
N TYR A 166 8.58 6.02 14.98
CA TYR A 166 9.92 6.46 15.34
C TYR A 166 10.20 7.82 14.71
N ALA A 167 10.36 8.83 15.56
CA ALA A 167 10.51 10.22 15.14
C ALA A 167 11.17 11.06 16.24
N ASP A 168 12.04 11.98 15.86
CA ASP A 168 12.58 13.01 16.76
C ASP A 168 11.70 14.25 16.82
N LYS A 169 10.84 14.45 15.81
CA LYS A 169 9.92 15.59 15.72
C LYS A 169 8.53 15.09 15.31
N ILE A 170 7.51 15.61 15.98
CA ILE A 170 6.13 15.37 15.57
C ILE A 170 5.79 16.33 14.42
N THR A 171 5.58 15.78 13.22
CA THR A 171 5.15 16.55 12.06
C THR A 171 3.66 16.87 12.14
N GLU A 172 3.20 17.78 11.29
CA GLU A 172 1.77 18.13 11.21
C GLU A 172 0.90 16.91 10.84
N SER A 173 1.36 16.09 9.89
CA SER A 173 0.69 14.84 9.50
C SER A 173 0.60 13.85 10.67
N MET A 174 1.68 13.67 11.42
CA MET A 174 1.69 12.82 12.62
C MET A 174 0.72 13.33 13.68
N ARG A 175 0.74 14.65 13.97
CA ARG A 175 -0.13 15.27 14.98
C ARG A 175 -1.59 15.00 14.68
N LYS A 176 -2.03 15.23 13.45
CA LYS A 176 -3.42 14.98 13.02
C LYS A 176 -3.81 13.50 13.17
N VAL A 177 -2.93 12.57 12.82
CA VAL A 177 -3.19 11.14 12.97
C VAL A 177 -3.30 10.75 14.44
N ILE A 178 -2.45 11.29 15.31
CA ILE A 178 -2.50 11.05 16.75
C ILE A 178 -3.84 11.55 17.33
N GLU A 179 -4.16 12.83 17.07
CA GLU A 179 -5.39 13.45 17.57
C GLU A 179 -6.64 12.71 17.09
N GLU A 180 -6.71 12.33 15.82
CA GLU A 180 -7.86 11.61 15.27
C GLU A 180 -7.97 10.17 15.81
N THR A 181 -6.84 9.48 15.95
CA THR A 181 -6.79 8.13 16.54
C THR A 181 -7.27 8.15 17.97
N ASP A 182 -6.81 9.11 18.78
CA ASP A 182 -7.22 9.27 20.19
C ASP A 182 -8.69 9.67 20.29
N ARG A 183 -9.16 10.58 19.44
CA ARG A 183 -10.58 10.96 19.37
C ARG A 183 -11.47 9.75 19.15
N ARG A 184 -11.14 8.91 18.18
CA ARG A 184 -11.90 7.68 17.87
C ARG A 184 -11.85 6.67 18.99
N ARG A 185 -10.70 6.52 19.64
CA ARG A 185 -10.54 5.64 20.82
C ARG A 185 -11.49 6.07 21.96
N VAL A 186 -11.52 7.35 22.29
CA VAL A 186 -12.39 7.89 23.36
C VAL A 186 -13.86 7.62 23.06
N ILE A 187 -14.30 7.86 21.83
CA ILE A 187 -15.68 7.62 21.40
C ILE A 187 -16.04 6.13 21.51
N GLN A 188 -15.17 5.24 21.00
CA GLN A 188 -15.41 3.80 21.06
C GLN A 188 -15.40 3.27 22.50
N MET A 189 -14.48 3.75 23.32
CA MET A 189 -14.37 3.36 24.72
C MET A 189 -15.65 3.74 25.51
N ALA A 190 -16.12 4.97 25.35
CA ALA A 190 -17.38 5.41 25.97
C ALA A 190 -18.59 4.60 25.49
N TYR A 191 -18.61 4.22 24.21
CA TYR A 191 -19.67 3.36 23.69
C TYR A 191 -19.60 1.95 24.29
N ASN A 192 -18.41 1.35 24.36
CA ASN A 192 -18.21 0.03 24.97
C ASN A 192 -18.66 0.00 26.43
N GLU A 193 -18.25 1.00 27.21
CA GLU A 193 -18.64 1.13 28.61
C GLU A 193 -20.16 1.23 28.77
N LYS A 194 -20.79 2.12 28.00
CA LYS A 194 -22.24 2.32 28.01
C LYS A 194 -23.05 1.07 27.69
N HIS A 195 -22.51 0.22 26.77
CA HIS A 195 -23.22 -0.97 26.27
C HIS A 195 -22.69 -2.29 26.87
N GLY A 196 -21.73 -2.24 27.78
CA GLY A 196 -21.14 -3.43 28.42
C GLY A 196 -20.41 -4.33 27.42
N ILE A 197 -19.80 -3.74 26.38
CA ILE A 197 -19.10 -4.49 25.32
C ILE A 197 -17.64 -4.71 25.73
N THR A 198 -17.21 -5.96 25.78
CA THR A 198 -15.79 -6.30 25.92
C THR A 198 -15.19 -6.53 24.53
N PRO A 199 -14.15 -5.76 24.13
CA PRO A 199 -13.51 -5.95 22.85
C PRO A 199 -12.85 -7.32 22.74
N GLU A 200 -13.02 -7.99 21.61
CA GLU A 200 -12.36 -9.26 21.32
C GLU A 200 -11.63 -9.18 19.97
N THR A 201 -10.42 -9.77 19.91
CA THR A 201 -9.66 -9.86 18.67
C THR A 201 -10.44 -10.65 17.62
N ILE A 202 -10.56 -10.12 16.42
CA ILE A 202 -11.23 -10.80 15.31
C ILE A 202 -10.40 -12.02 14.92
N GLN A 203 -11.02 -13.20 15.00
CA GLN A 203 -10.44 -14.43 14.45
C GLN A 203 -11.07 -14.70 13.09
N LYS A 204 -10.25 -14.81 12.06
CA LYS A 204 -10.69 -15.08 10.70
C LYS A 204 -9.98 -16.32 10.17
N GLU A 205 -10.76 -17.30 9.74
CA GLU A 205 -10.23 -18.52 9.13
C GLU A 205 -9.31 -18.18 7.94
N LEU A 206 -8.14 -18.81 7.92
CA LEU A 206 -7.19 -18.70 6.82
C LEU A 206 -7.71 -19.52 5.63
N LYS A 207 -8.39 -18.87 4.71
CA LYS A 207 -8.75 -19.47 3.44
C LYS A 207 -7.68 -19.11 2.41
N PRO A 208 -7.08 -20.10 1.70
CA PRO A 208 -6.21 -19.79 0.58
C PRO A 208 -7.03 -19.00 -0.46
N LEU A 209 -6.52 -17.85 -0.89
CA LEU A 209 -7.19 -16.98 -1.87
C LEU A 209 -7.23 -17.62 -3.26
N VAL A 210 -6.32 -18.57 -3.51
CA VAL A 210 -6.25 -19.36 -4.74
C VAL A 210 -6.15 -20.82 -4.32
N ASP A 211 -6.98 -21.69 -4.90
CA ASP A 211 -6.91 -23.13 -4.66
C ASP A 211 -5.50 -23.62 -5.05
N PRO A 212 -4.73 -24.24 -4.12
CA PRO A 212 -3.41 -24.78 -4.43
C PRO A 212 -3.42 -25.77 -5.61
N ALA A 213 -4.56 -26.43 -5.86
CA ALA A 213 -4.75 -27.30 -7.01
C ALA A 213 -4.79 -26.52 -8.34
N LEU A 214 -5.27 -25.29 -8.35
CA LEU A 214 -5.26 -24.41 -9.52
C LEU A 214 -3.86 -23.84 -9.82
N ILE A 215 -3.02 -23.63 -8.79
CA ILE A 215 -1.62 -23.19 -8.96
C ILE A 215 -0.76 -24.34 -9.50
N SER A 216 -1.03 -25.59 -9.11
CA SER A 216 -0.25 -26.76 -9.52
C SER A 216 -0.55 -27.25 -10.96
N THR A 217 -1.72 -26.94 -11.50
CA THR A 217 -2.16 -27.38 -12.83
C THR A 217 -1.99 -26.34 -13.93
N GLN A 218 -1.74 -25.09 -13.56
CA GLN A 218 -1.42 -24.02 -14.49
C GLN A 218 -0.19 -23.27 -13.98
N LYS A 219 1.00 -23.71 -14.37
CA LYS A 219 2.03 -22.75 -14.79
C LYS A 219 1.51 -22.12 -16.09
N VAL A 220 0.42 -21.38 -16.01
CA VAL A 220 0.11 -20.40 -17.03
C VAL A 220 1.22 -19.39 -16.87
N ASP A 221 2.07 -19.36 -17.85
CA ASP A 221 3.16 -18.40 -17.97
C ASP A 221 2.49 -17.06 -18.33
N PHE A 222 1.87 -16.44 -17.32
CA PHE A 222 1.20 -15.15 -17.43
C PHE A 222 2.17 -14.07 -17.92
N SER A 223 3.49 -14.28 -17.76
CA SER A 223 4.50 -13.40 -18.32
C SER A 223 4.43 -13.39 -19.85
N LYS A 224 4.28 -14.56 -20.48
CA LYS A 224 4.18 -14.65 -21.95
C LYS A 224 2.85 -14.18 -22.52
N GLU A 225 1.75 -14.44 -21.81
CA GLU A 225 0.43 -13.94 -22.22
C GLU A 225 0.30 -12.44 -21.98
N ALA A 226 0.83 -11.92 -20.86
CA ALA A 226 0.88 -10.49 -20.61
C ALA A 226 1.84 -9.75 -21.55
N GLU A 227 3.00 -10.35 -21.88
CA GLU A 227 3.93 -9.81 -22.88
C GLU A 227 3.33 -9.89 -24.29
N ALA A 228 2.65 -11.00 -24.64
CA ALA A 228 1.96 -11.13 -25.93
C ALA A 228 0.76 -10.18 -26.04
N ALA A 229 -0.03 -10.00 -24.99
CA ALA A 229 -1.12 -9.02 -24.94
C ALA A 229 -0.59 -7.58 -24.99
N ALA A 230 0.46 -7.26 -24.23
CA ALA A 230 1.09 -5.96 -24.25
C ALA A 230 1.75 -5.65 -25.61
N GLN A 231 2.34 -6.64 -26.26
CA GLN A 231 2.87 -6.50 -27.64
C GLN A 231 1.75 -6.35 -28.66
N SER A 232 0.64 -7.09 -28.52
CA SER A 232 -0.53 -6.97 -29.39
C SER A 232 -1.16 -5.59 -29.29
N ASP A 233 -1.41 -5.09 -28.06
CA ASP A 233 -1.96 -3.75 -27.82
C ASP A 233 -1.01 -2.64 -28.32
N TYR A 234 0.31 -2.86 -28.16
CA TYR A 234 1.33 -1.93 -28.66
C TYR A 234 1.35 -1.85 -30.18
N MET A 235 1.33 -3.02 -30.86
CA MET A 235 1.34 -3.08 -32.33
C MET A 235 0.00 -2.60 -32.92
N GLU A 236 -1.12 -2.73 -32.21
CA GLU A 236 -2.41 -2.19 -32.64
C GLU A 236 -2.52 -0.67 -32.43
N SER A 237 -1.77 -0.10 -31.48
CA SER A 237 -1.78 1.34 -31.20
C SER A 237 -0.93 2.19 -32.15
N ILE A 238 0.03 1.55 -32.87
CA ILE A 238 0.90 2.25 -33.83
C ILE A 238 0.71 1.62 -35.21
N ARG A 239 0.28 2.42 -36.17
CA ARG A 239 0.12 2.03 -37.58
C ARG A 239 0.94 2.94 -38.46
N VAL A 240 1.57 2.34 -39.47
CA VAL A 240 2.24 3.06 -40.55
C VAL A 240 1.34 2.98 -41.77
N ASP A 241 0.88 4.11 -42.26
CA ASP A 241 0.14 4.22 -43.47
C ASP A 241 0.82 5.19 -44.45
N ASP A 242 0.24 5.38 -45.66
CA ASP A 242 0.78 6.28 -46.68
C ASP A 242 0.88 7.77 -46.23
N LYS A 243 0.38 8.11 -45.04
CA LYS A 243 0.38 9.45 -44.45
C LYS A 243 1.35 9.59 -43.29
N GLY A 244 2.06 8.52 -42.86
CA GLY A 244 3.00 8.51 -41.77
C GLY A 244 2.63 7.59 -40.58
N LEU A 245 3.18 7.86 -39.41
CA LEU A 245 2.93 7.13 -38.18
C LEU A 245 1.67 7.64 -37.49
N SER A 246 0.72 6.78 -37.18
CA SER A 246 -0.46 7.11 -36.37
C SER A 246 -0.39 6.42 -34.99
N TYR A 247 -0.83 7.11 -33.98
CA TYR A 247 -0.90 6.63 -32.59
C TYR A 247 -2.32 6.77 -32.04
N LYS A 248 -2.89 5.69 -31.49
CA LYS A 248 -4.16 5.71 -30.77
C LYS A 248 -3.91 5.86 -29.28
N ALA A 249 -4.25 7.00 -28.70
CA ALA A 249 -4.32 7.15 -27.26
C ALA A 249 -5.52 6.39 -26.70
N ASN A 250 -5.36 5.63 -25.64
CA ASN A 250 -6.40 4.79 -25.02
C ASN A 250 -7.53 5.59 -24.35
N THR A 251 -7.46 6.91 -24.37
CA THR A 251 -8.48 7.84 -23.85
C THR A 251 -9.17 8.58 -24.99
N ALA A 252 -10.30 8.04 -25.41
CA ALA A 252 -11.26 8.66 -26.32
C ALA A 252 -10.78 9.07 -27.72
N MET A 253 -10.94 8.16 -28.67
CA MET A 253 -11.32 8.37 -30.07
C MET A 253 -10.57 9.37 -30.98
N ASN A 254 -9.35 9.79 -30.69
CA ASN A 254 -8.60 10.59 -31.66
C ASN A 254 -7.30 9.90 -32.09
N GLU A 255 -7.26 9.46 -33.33
CA GLU A 255 -6.02 9.06 -34.00
C GLU A 255 -5.20 10.32 -34.30
N VAL A 256 -3.99 10.42 -33.77
CA VAL A 256 -3.08 11.53 -34.06
C VAL A 256 -2.01 11.03 -35.02
N HIS A 257 -1.88 11.68 -36.16
CA HIS A 257 -0.89 11.35 -37.18
C HIS A 257 0.40 12.15 -37.00
N PHE A 258 1.54 11.46 -37.05
CA PHE A 258 2.87 12.06 -36.92
C PHE A 258 3.69 11.83 -38.19
N GLU A 259 4.35 12.87 -38.66
CA GLU A 259 5.16 12.84 -39.88
C GLU A 259 6.50 12.08 -39.69
N SER A 260 6.95 11.90 -38.43
CA SER A 260 8.19 11.17 -38.13
C SER A 260 8.13 10.53 -36.74
N LYS A 261 8.98 9.50 -36.52
CA LYS A 261 9.16 8.82 -35.24
C LYS A 261 9.62 9.76 -34.13
N ASP A 262 10.49 10.73 -34.46
CA ASP A 262 10.97 11.74 -33.49
C ASP A 262 9.82 12.61 -32.96
N LYS A 263 8.92 13.05 -33.85
CA LYS A 263 7.73 13.83 -33.43
C LYS A 263 6.78 13.01 -32.57
N LEU A 264 6.63 11.72 -32.83
CA LEU A 264 5.86 10.80 -31.98
C LEU A 264 6.52 10.63 -30.62
N LEU A 265 7.84 10.42 -30.55
CA LEU A 265 8.59 10.33 -29.30
C LEU A 265 8.47 11.59 -28.45
N ASP A 266 8.60 12.77 -29.07
CA ASP A 266 8.43 14.04 -28.37
C ASP A 266 7.02 14.21 -27.82
N HIS A 267 6.01 13.82 -28.60
CA HIS A 267 4.62 13.83 -28.14
C HIS A 267 4.40 12.89 -26.95
N LEU A 268 4.90 11.65 -27.04
CA LEU A 268 4.82 10.68 -25.94
C LEU A 268 5.54 11.16 -24.69
N ARG A 269 6.72 11.78 -24.80
CA ARG A 269 7.45 12.39 -23.67
C ARG A 269 6.64 13.50 -23.01
N MET A 270 6.01 14.37 -23.81
CA MET A 270 5.17 15.45 -23.28
C MET A 270 3.93 14.90 -22.58
N THR A 271 3.29 13.87 -23.16
CA THR A 271 2.10 13.22 -22.57
C THR A 271 2.46 12.50 -21.28
N MET A 272 3.60 11.82 -21.22
CA MET A 272 4.13 11.19 -20.00
C MET A 272 4.35 12.22 -18.89
N LEU A 273 4.97 13.36 -19.21
CA LEU A 273 5.19 14.43 -18.24
C LEU A 273 3.88 15.06 -17.76
N HIS A 274 2.88 15.17 -18.63
CA HIS A 274 1.55 15.67 -18.26
C HIS A 274 0.84 14.69 -17.33
N ALA A 275 0.84 13.40 -17.65
CA ALA A 275 0.27 12.36 -16.78
C ALA A 275 0.97 12.34 -15.41
N ALA A 276 2.30 12.46 -15.38
CA ALA A 276 3.05 12.53 -14.12
C ALA A 276 2.70 13.77 -13.28
N LYS A 277 2.49 14.93 -13.91
CA LYS A 277 2.05 16.16 -13.22
C LYS A 277 0.65 16.03 -12.63
N ASN A 278 -0.23 15.29 -13.30
CA ASN A 278 -1.59 15.02 -12.85
C ASN A 278 -1.67 13.85 -11.85
N MET A 279 -0.50 13.31 -11.40
CA MET A 279 -0.39 12.14 -10.53
C MET A 279 -0.97 10.84 -11.11
N GLU A 280 -1.15 10.75 -12.41
CA GLU A 280 -1.57 9.57 -13.16
C GLU A 280 -0.34 8.68 -13.43
N PHE A 281 0.28 8.17 -12.35
CA PHE A 281 1.59 7.51 -12.42
C PHE A 281 1.57 6.18 -13.20
N GLU A 282 0.46 5.46 -13.20
CA GLU A 282 0.32 4.23 -14.00
C GLU A 282 0.33 4.54 -15.49
N GLU A 283 -0.37 5.59 -15.90
CA GLU A 283 -0.37 6.04 -17.30
C GLU A 283 1.00 6.62 -17.70
N ALA A 284 1.63 7.40 -16.84
CA ALA A 284 2.99 7.90 -17.06
C ALA A 284 4.01 6.75 -17.22
N ALA A 285 3.92 5.70 -16.39
CA ALA A 285 4.78 4.52 -16.49
C ALA A 285 4.57 3.75 -17.79
N ARG A 286 3.30 3.57 -18.19
CA ARG A 286 2.93 2.91 -19.45
C ARG A 286 3.49 3.63 -20.66
N ILE A 287 3.36 4.96 -20.69
CA ILE A 287 3.90 5.79 -21.78
C ILE A 287 5.43 5.74 -21.80
N ARG A 288 6.09 5.75 -20.63
CA ARG A 288 7.56 5.58 -20.53
C ARG A 288 8.01 4.26 -21.17
N ASP A 289 7.31 3.17 -20.86
CA ASP A 289 7.66 1.84 -21.39
C ASP A 289 7.40 1.76 -22.91
N GLN A 290 6.42 2.49 -23.44
CA GLN A 290 6.22 2.66 -24.89
C GLN A 290 7.39 3.43 -25.55
N ILE A 291 7.85 4.51 -24.90
CA ILE A 291 9.02 5.27 -25.37
C ILE A 291 10.26 4.38 -25.44
N GLY A 292 10.52 3.60 -24.37
CA GLY A 292 11.66 2.68 -24.32
C GLY A 292 11.65 1.66 -25.46
N LYS A 293 10.50 1.02 -25.73
CA LYS A 293 10.36 0.07 -26.85
C LYS A 293 10.59 0.73 -28.20
N LEU A 294 10.07 1.94 -28.39
CA LEU A 294 10.30 2.71 -29.63
C LEU A 294 11.78 3.12 -29.82
N GLU A 295 12.51 3.38 -28.74
CA GLU A 295 13.93 3.72 -28.77
C GLU A 295 14.82 2.49 -29.02
N GLU A 296 14.46 1.30 -28.51
CA GLU A 296 15.19 0.06 -28.72
C GLU A 296 15.09 -0.49 -30.16
N GLU A 297 14.07 -0.12 -30.91
CA GLU A 297 13.90 -0.46 -32.35
C GLU A 297 14.78 0.39 -33.28
N LEU A 298 15.71 1.16 -32.73
CA LEU A 298 16.76 1.91 -33.44
C LEU A 298 18.06 1.10 -33.51
#